data_3aad987291c3d2f8400718520b025cad
#
_entry.id   3aad987291c3d2f8400718520b025cad
#
_cell.length_a   1.000
_cell.length_b   1.000
_cell.length_c   1.000
_cell.angle_alpha   90.00
_cell.angle_beta   90.00
_cell.angle_gamma   90.00
#
_symmetry.space_group_name_H-M   'P 1'
#
loop_
_entity.id
_entity.type
_entity.pdbx_description
1 polymer ?
#
loop_
_entity_poly.entity_id
_entity_poly.type
_entity_poly.pdbx_seq_one_letter_code
_entity_poly.pdbx_strand_id
1 'polypeptide(L)'
;SDSEDVKMQIQYWNNSGEQLSLIDVEDGKGTIGINVTGGYHLIRLEQDSMEQTTPYLITLQSINLTTEEDLPLSEIEFIDRWKEFTPFYIGIGILMLLPMGYVVWSLRSTRIASEVQIHERKRLVRLRKRLTQLVLEDASDQDISSALEMLEQVHWRAIEAEMGSAALSHHTESVTLKVWRIDGDSLIVGIHVEDIKWELAALRFEAIEGPSWKITQVTPKALFDGDEIFLDTLEAGATRFIQLCLEGDAELLDLHLSGLVDGKPLAAVPAKALLMENKS
;
A
#
# COMPACT_ATOMS: atom_id res chain seq x y z
N SER A 1 -0.93 46.36 68.46
CA SER A 1 -0.42 45.75 67.27
C SER A 1 -1.19 46.31 66.11
N ASP A 2 -0.56 47.26 65.44
CA ASP A 2 -1.10 47.94 64.28
C ASP A 2 -1.24 46.80 63.18
N SER A 3 -2.47 46.47 62.84
CA SER A 3 -2.77 45.80 61.61
C SER A 3 -2.50 46.83 60.51
N GLU A 4 -1.36 46.70 59.83
CA GLU A 4 -1.16 47.40 58.57
C GLU A 4 -2.33 47.06 57.68
N ASP A 5 -3.15 48.04 57.36
CA ASP A 5 -4.28 47.87 56.47
C ASP A 5 -3.78 47.52 55.09
N VAL A 6 -3.94 46.26 54.74
CA VAL A 6 -3.61 45.77 53.41
C VAL A 6 -4.54 46.43 52.43
N LYS A 7 -4.02 47.37 51.63
CA LYS A 7 -4.81 48.01 50.58
C LYS A 7 -5.05 47.02 49.46
N MET A 8 -6.29 46.77 49.18
CA MET A 8 -6.73 45.93 48.07
C MET A 8 -7.49 46.80 47.07
N GLN A 9 -7.21 46.59 45.81
CA GLN A 9 -7.91 47.30 44.73
C GLN A 9 -8.68 46.27 43.89
N ILE A 10 -9.88 46.65 43.49
CA ILE A 10 -10.72 45.88 42.58
C ILE A 10 -10.81 46.66 41.28
N GLN A 11 -10.37 46.05 40.22
CA GLN A 11 -10.42 46.62 38.87
C GLN A 11 -11.42 45.80 38.03
N TYR A 12 -12.27 46.48 37.33
CA TYR A 12 -13.22 45.89 36.42
C TYR A 12 -12.94 46.34 34.98
N TRP A 13 -12.88 45.37 34.08
CA TRP A 13 -12.61 45.60 32.69
C TRP A 13 -13.75 45.03 31.84
N ASN A 14 -14.17 45.80 30.82
CA ASN A 14 -15.21 45.38 29.91
C ASN A 14 -14.67 44.48 28.82
N ASN A 15 -15.55 43.98 27.95
CA ASN A 15 -15.23 43.12 26.82
C ASN A 15 -14.29 43.78 25.78
N SER A 16 -14.24 45.13 25.75
CA SER A 16 -13.37 45.90 24.86
C SER A 16 -11.97 46.12 25.43
N GLY A 17 -11.70 45.67 26.65
CA GLY A 17 -10.45 45.90 27.35
C GLY A 17 -10.32 47.29 27.97
N GLU A 18 -11.44 47.98 28.21
CA GLU A 18 -11.46 49.26 28.90
C GLU A 18 -11.69 49.03 30.39
N GLN A 19 -10.94 49.74 31.22
CA GLN A 19 -11.14 49.75 32.66
C GLN A 19 -12.32 50.64 32.98
N LEU A 20 -13.41 50.04 33.42
CA LEU A 20 -14.64 50.78 33.74
C LEU A 20 -14.73 51.25 35.18
N SER A 21 -14.04 50.57 36.08
CA SER A 21 -14.07 50.92 37.50
C SER A 21 -12.79 50.50 38.19
N LEU A 22 -12.36 51.34 39.11
CA LEU A 22 -11.28 51.09 40.06
C LEU A 22 -11.80 51.48 41.43
N ILE A 23 -11.81 50.57 42.39
CA ILE A 23 -12.27 50.86 43.75
C ILE A 23 -11.24 50.31 44.73
N ASP A 24 -10.86 51.19 45.68
CA ASP A 24 -10.05 50.80 46.82
C ASP A 24 -10.95 50.08 47.83
N VAL A 25 -10.48 49.01 48.38
CA VAL A 25 -11.20 48.27 49.41
C VAL A 25 -10.86 48.89 50.75
N GLU A 26 -11.82 49.54 51.39
CA GLU A 26 -11.71 50.06 52.72
C GLU A 26 -12.39 49.12 53.72
N ASP A 27 -11.81 48.93 54.89
CA ASP A 27 -12.32 48.10 55.98
C ASP A 27 -12.60 46.64 55.55
N GLY A 28 -11.86 46.15 54.61
CA GLY A 28 -11.96 44.73 54.11
C GLY A 28 -13.23 44.44 53.30
N LYS A 29 -13.98 45.45 52.86
CA LYS A 29 -15.17 45.30 52.01
C LYS A 29 -15.16 46.31 50.88
N GLY A 30 -15.36 45.90 49.71
CA GLY A 30 -15.56 46.68 48.51
C GLY A 30 -16.78 46.23 47.74
N THR A 31 -17.62 47.13 47.29
CA THR A 31 -18.79 46.82 46.46
C THR A 31 -18.74 47.62 45.18
N ILE A 32 -18.84 46.98 44.07
CA ILE A 32 -18.88 47.59 42.76
C ILE A 32 -20.24 47.30 42.13
N GLY A 33 -20.97 48.40 41.82
CA GLY A 33 -22.17 48.31 40.99
C GLY A 33 -21.85 48.65 39.53
N ILE A 34 -22.08 47.73 38.63
CA ILE A 34 -21.73 47.92 37.22
C ILE A 34 -22.89 47.46 36.34
N ASN A 35 -23.19 48.24 35.32
CA ASN A 35 -24.08 47.81 34.27
C ASN A 35 -23.29 46.88 33.32
N VAL A 36 -23.62 45.61 33.36
CA VAL A 36 -22.93 44.58 32.57
C VAL A 36 -23.66 44.43 31.25
N THR A 37 -22.95 44.67 30.16
CA THR A 37 -23.37 44.31 28.79
C THR A 37 -22.92 42.90 28.47
N GLY A 38 -23.60 42.21 27.57
CA GLY A 38 -23.21 40.84 27.19
C GLY A 38 -21.75 40.74 26.76
N GLY A 39 -21.03 39.71 27.22
CA GLY A 39 -19.64 39.45 26.88
C GLY A 39 -18.81 38.95 28.06
N TYR A 40 -17.49 38.91 27.86
CA TYR A 40 -16.54 38.52 28.90
C TYR A 40 -16.11 39.75 29.70
N HIS A 41 -16.09 39.60 31.00
CA HIS A 41 -15.71 40.66 31.93
C HIS A 41 -14.59 40.14 32.83
N LEU A 42 -13.59 40.98 33.06
CA LEU A 42 -12.46 40.65 33.92
C LEU A 42 -12.53 41.41 35.21
N ILE A 43 -12.52 40.73 36.33
CA ILE A 43 -12.34 41.33 37.66
C ILE A 43 -10.93 40.99 38.11
N ARG A 44 -10.13 42.01 38.34
CA ARG A 44 -8.76 41.89 38.85
C ARG A 44 -8.72 42.39 40.27
N LEU A 45 -8.20 41.56 41.16
CA LEU A 45 -7.90 41.94 42.54
C LEU A 45 -6.40 42.17 42.65
N GLU A 46 -6.01 43.29 43.15
CA GLU A 46 -4.60 43.67 43.34
C GLU A 46 -4.37 43.99 44.80
N GLN A 47 -3.35 43.42 45.40
CA GLN A 47 -2.94 43.64 46.76
C GLN A 47 -1.56 44.31 46.77
N ASP A 48 -1.41 45.30 47.59
CA ASP A 48 -0.21 46.15 47.62
C ASP A 48 0.98 45.50 48.36
N SER A 49 0.79 44.38 49.07
CA SER A 49 1.82 43.68 49.80
C SER A 49 1.89 42.19 49.45
N MET A 50 3.08 41.70 49.14
CA MET A 50 3.33 40.28 48.86
C MET A 50 3.63 39.44 50.10
N GLU A 51 3.74 40.04 51.29
CA GLU A 51 4.18 39.33 52.49
C GLU A 51 3.06 38.63 53.26
N GLN A 52 1.81 38.93 52.97
CA GLN A 52 0.66 38.33 53.65
C GLN A 52 -0.36 37.75 52.67
N THR A 53 -0.72 36.50 52.86
CA THR A 53 -1.84 35.87 52.15
C THR A 53 -3.15 36.29 52.81
N THR A 54 -3.90 37.15 52.15
CA THR A 54 -5.20 37.57 52.62
C THR A 54 -6.32 36.75 51.96
N PRO A 55 -7.12 36.02 52.73
CA PRO A 55 -8.26 35.33 52.15
C PRO A 55 -9.32 36.32 51.69
N TYR A 56 -9.83 36.16 50.50
CA TYR A 56 -10.89 36.99 49.95
C TYR A 56 -12.11 36.17 49.55
N LEU A 57 -13.27 36.79 49.62
CA LEU A 57 -14.53 36.22 49.15
C LEU A 57 -15.16 37.16 48.14
N ILE A 58 -15.37 36.70 46.94
CA ILE A 58 -16.09 37.45 45.91
C ILE A 58 -17.51 36.93 45.87
N THR A 59 -18.47 37.83 46.16
CA THR A 59 -19.89 37.54 46.02
C THR A 59 -20.43 38.31 44.82
N LEU A 60 -20.87 37.60 43.82
CA LEU A 60 -21.53 38.19 42.64
C LEU A 60 -23.04 38.18 42.87
N GLN A 61 -23.63 39.36 42.87
CA GLN A 61 -25.05 39.51 42.98
C GLN A 61 -25.59 40.24 41.74
N SER A 62 -26.40 39.57 40.94
CA SER A 62 -27.06 40.23 39.84
C SER A 62 -28.38 40.84 40.32
N ILE A 63 -28.51 42.15 40.20
CA ILE A 63 -29.74 42.85 40.48
C ILE A 63 -30.37 43.19 39.14
N ASN A 64 -31.46 42.51 38.80
CA ASN A 64 -32.27 42.92 37.66
C ASN A 64 -32.91 44.23 37.98
N LEU A 65 -32.43 45.30 37.39
CA LEU A 65 -33.15 46.56 37.36
C LEU A 65 -34.27 46.40 36.32
N THR A 66 -35.39 45.82 36.77
CA THR A 66 -36.62 45.84 35.99
C THR A 66 -37.13 47.29 35.93
N THR A 67 -36.76 48.01 34.92
CA THR A 67 -37.65 49.02 34.36
C THR A 67 -38.74 48.21 33.65
N GLU A 68 -39.99 48.55 34.02
CA GLU A 68 -41.21 47.98 33.46
C GLU A 68 -41.30 48.22 31.94
N GLU A 69 -40.56 47.48 31.15
CA GLU A 69 -40.91 47.18 29.79
C GLU A 69 -40.55 45.72 29.62
N ASP A 70 -41.59 44.91 29.46
CA ASP A 70 -41.51 43.51 29.08
C ASP A 70 -40.71 43.34 27.79
N LEU A 71 -39.38 43.37 27.89
CA LEU A 71 -38.55 42.71 26.91
C LEU A 71 -38.65 41.23 27.25
N PRO A 72 -39.21 40.40 26.34
CA PRO A 72 -39.16 39.00 26.54
C PRO A 72 -37.68 38.69 26.74
N LEU A 73 -37.35 38.15 27.90
CA LEU A 73 -36.08 37.43 28.08
C LEU A 73 -36.10 36.40 26.94
N SER A 74 -35.53 36.78 25.81
CA SER A 74 -35.16 35.78 24.82
C SER A 74 -34.33 34.81 25.64
N GLU A 75 -34.87 33.61 25.88
CA GLU A 75 -34.07 32.49 26.30
C GLU A 75 -32.80 32.64 25.51
N ILE A 76 -31.68 32.88 26.20
CA ILE A 76 -30.39 32.79 25.56
C ILE A 76 -30.32 31.32 25.24
N GLU A 77 -30.87 30.97 24.08
CA GLU A 77 -30.60 29.67 23.47
C GLU A 77 -29.10 29.64 23.36
N PHE A 78 -28.48 28.89 24.25
CA PHE A 78 -27.10 28.47 24.06
C PHE A 78 -27.13 27.73 22.75
N ILE A 79 -26.89 28.47 21.66
CA ILE A 79 -26.66 27.87 20.36
C ILE A 79 -25.43 27.03 20.57
N ASP A 80 -25.68 25.76 20.84
CA ASP A 80 -24.61 24.75 20.94
C ASP A 80 -24.04 24.61 19.54
N ARG A 81 -23.13 25.55 19.19
CA ARG A 81 -22.46 25.57 17.89
C ARG A 81 -21.80 24.23 17.56
N TRP A 82 -21.54 23.45 18.60
CA TRP A 82 -21.02 22.10 18.43
C TRP A 82 -22.04 21.16 17.78
N LYS A 83 -23.33 21.33 18.03
CA LYS A 83 -24.37 20.50 17.39
C LYS A 83 -24.45 20.73 15.89
N GLU A 84 -24.30 21.96 15.43
CA GLU A 84 -24.32 22.29 14.00
C GLU A 84 -23.11 21.72 13.26
N PHE A 85 -21.96 21.67 13.91
CA PHE A 85 -20.72 21.14 13.32
C PHE A 85 -20.51 19.63 13.56
N THR A 86 -21.32 19.00 14.40
CA THR A 86 -21.24 17.56 14.70
C THR A 86 -21.21 16.70 13.43
N PRO A 87 -22.13 16.87 12.42
CA PRO A 87 -22.09 16.09 11.21
C PRO A 87 -20.80 16.31 10.39
N PHE A 88 -20.25 17.51 10.44
CA PHE A 88 -19.00 17.85 9.77
C PHE A 88 -17.80 17.13 10.42
N TYR A 89 -17.73 17.11 11.74
CA TYR A 89 -16.67 16.38 12.47
C TYR A 89 -16.79 14.87 12.30
N ILE A 90 -18.02 14.35 12.27
CA ILE A 90 -18.25 12.92 11.95
C ILE A 90 -17.78 12.63 10.52
N GLY A 91 -18.09 13.50 9.56
CA GLY A 91 -17.64 13.36 8.17
C GLY A 91 -16.11 13.34 8.05
N ILE A 92 -15.42 14.27 8.72
CA ILE A 92 -13.96 14.31 8.76
C ILE A 92 -13.39 13.05 9.45
N GLY A 93 -14.02 12.63 10.56
CA GLY A 93 -13.62 11.42 11.28
C GLY A 93 -13.69 10.18 10.39
N ILE A 94 -14.78 10.01 9.67
CA ILE A 94 -14.95 8.89 8.71
C ILE A 94 -13.93 9.02 7.57
N LEU A 95 -13.73 10.22 7.03
CA LEU A 95 -12.76 10.46 5.95
C LEU A 95 -11.33 10.11 6.38
N MET A 96 -10.96 10.37 7.63
CA MET A 96 -9.66 10.01 8.20
C MET A 96 -9.54 8.51 8.52
N LEU A 97 -10.65 7.87 8.92
CA LEU A 97 -10.66 6.43 9.23
C LEU A 97 -10.54 5.55 7.96
N LEU A 98 -11.06 5.99 6.81
CA LEU A 98 -10.97 5.25 5.56
C LEU A 98 -9.52 4.97 5.13
N PRO A 99 -8.62 5.95 4.98
CA PRO A 99 -7.23 5.69 4.62
C PRO A 99 -6.50 4.90 5.70
N MET A 100 -6.81 5.13 6.97
CA MET A 100 -6.22 4.35 8.07
C MET A 100 -6.69 2.89 8.04
N GLY A 101 -7.97 2.65 7.80
CA GLY A 101 -8.54 1.31 7.60
C GLY A 101 -7.91 0.60 6.40
N TYR A 102 -7.72 1.32 5.29
CA TYR A 102 -7.03 0.79 4.12
C TYR A 102 -5.57 0.42 4.40
N VAL A 103 -4.84 1.28 5.12
CA VAL A 103 -3.45 1.00 5.52
C VAL A 103 -3.38 -0.22 6.44
N VAL A 104 -4.25 -0.32 7.44
CA VAL A 104 -4.30 -1.48 8.35
C VAL A 104 -4.67 -2.75 7.59
N TRP A 105 -5.65 -2.69 6.70
CA TRP A 105 -6.04 -3.81 5.85
C TRP A 105 -4.92 -4.23 4.90
N SER A 106 -4.26 -3.27 4.25
CA SER A 106 -3.09 -3.49 3.38
C SER A 106 -1.92 -4.11 4.16
N LEU A 107 -1.60 -3.59 5.34
CA LEU A 107 -0.54 -4.13 6.19
C LEU A 107 -0.88 -5.54 6.69
N ARG A 108 -2.16 -5.81 6.98
CA ARG A 108 -2.59 -7.14 7.42
C ARG A 108 -2.56 -8.15 6.27
N SER A 109 -3.02 -7.76 5.09
CA SER A 109 -2.96 -8.61 3.90
C SER A 109 -1.52 -8.90 3.47
N THR A 110 -0.63 -7.89 3.52
CA THR A 110 0.79 -8.07 3.22
C THR A 110 1.53 -8.89 4.27
N ARG A 111 1.16 -8.83 5.56
CA ARG A 111 1.80 -9.67 6.59
C ARG A 111 1.42 -11.15 6.43
N ILE A 112 0.15 -11.46 6.19
CA ILE A 112 -0.28 -12.84 5.96
C ILE A 112 0.36 -13.39 4.67
N ALA A 113 0.41 -12.57 3.61
CA ALA A 113 1.11 -12.94 2.39
C ALA A 113 2.62 -13.07 2.60
N SER A 114 3.25 -12.27 3.47
CA SER A 114 4.70 -12.27 3.67
C SER A 114 5.22 -13.51 4.42
N GLU A 115 4.47 -14.09 5.36
CA GLU A 115 4.91 -15.30 6.07
C GLU A 115 4.88 -16.53 5.16
N VAL A 116 3.82 -16.70 4.39
CA VAL A 116 3.74 -17.75 3.36
C VAL A 116 4.80 -17.53 2.28
N GLN A 117 4.96 -16.28 1.83
CA GLN A 117 5.96 -15.90 0.82
C GLN A 117 7.41 -16.10 1.28
N ILE A 118 7.74 -15.90 2.55
CA ILE A 118 9.13 -16.11 3.04
C ILE A 118 9.52 -17.57 2.94
N HIS A 119 8.64 -18.51 3.25
CA HIS A 119 8.92 -19.95 3.13
C HIS A 119 8.95 -20.38 1.66
N GLU A 120 8.02 -19.93 0.85
CA GLU A 120 8.02 -20.19 -0.60
C GLU A 120 9.22 -19.56 -1.27
N ARG A 121 9.56 -18.33 -0.94
CA ARG A 121 10.74 -17.64 -1.47
C ARG A 121 12.03 -18.39 -1.15
N LYS A 122 12.23 -18.86 0.09
CA LYS A 122 13.40 -19.67 0.46
C LYS A 122 13.44 -21.00 -0.30
N ARG A 123 12.26 -21.58 -0.58
CA ARG A 123 12.15 -22.81 -1.39
C ARG A 123 12.54 -22.51 -2.84
N LEU A 124 12.04 -21.44 -3.43
CA LEU A 124 12.33 -21.00 -4.78
C LEU A 124 13.79 -20.64 -5.00
N VAL A 125 14.42 -19.91 -4.08
CA VAL A 125 15.87 -19.62 -4.14
C VAL A 125 16.68 -20.89 -4.18
N ARG A 126 16.31 -21.90 -3.38
CA ARG A 126 16.99 -23.19 -3.39
C ARG A 126 16.73 -23.95 -4.68
N LEU A 127 15.49 -23.94 -5.19
CA LEU A 127 15.15 -24.59 -6.46
C LEU A 127 15.89 -23.93 -7.63
N ARG A 128 15.91 -22.59 -7.69
CA ARG A 128 16.67 -21.88 -8.71
C ARG A 128 18.15 -22.22 -8.68
N LYS A 129 18.80 -22.17 -7.50
CA LYS A 129 20.20 -22.53 -7.36
C LYS A 129 20.44 -23.96 -7.78
N ARG A 130 19.57 -24.89 -7.34
CA ARG A 130 19.68 -26.30 -7.71
C ARG A 130 19.52 -26.50 -9.20
N LEU A 131 18.52 -25.86 -9.83
CA LEU A 131 18.27 -25.95 -11.25
C LEU A 131 19.46 -25.39 -12.05
N THR A 132 19.95 -24.21 -11.70
CA THR A 132 21.16 -23.65 -12.33
C THR A 132 22.36 -24.57 -12.18
N GLN A 133 22.55 -25.15 -11.00
CA GLN A 133 23.66 -26.09 -10.77
C GLN A 133 23.51 -27.38 -11.59
N LEU A 134 22.30 -27.96 -11.62
CA LEU A 134 22.04 -29.19 -12.42
C LEU A 134 22.28 -28.95 -13.91
N VAL A 135 21.90 -27.79 -14.43
CA VAL A 135 22.11 -27.43 -15.84
C VAL A 135 23.59 -27.21 -16.11
N LEU A 136 24.33 -26.51 -15.22
CA LEU A 136 25.76 -26.26 -15.39
C LEU A 136 26.61 -27.53 -15.23
N GLU A 137 26.18 -28.51 -14.43
CA GLU A 137 26.86 -29.79 -14.20
C GLU A 137 26.48 -30.85 -15.22
N ASP A 138 25.64 -30.50 -16.21
CA ASP A 138 25.12 -31.45 -17.23
C ASP A 138 24.50 -32.71 -16.59
N ALA A 139 23.67 -32.44 -15.54
CA ALA A 139 23.04 -33.47 -14.73
C ALA A 139 22.03 -34.29 -15.57
N SER A 140 21.59 -35.43 -15.03
CA SER A 140 20.63 -36.28 -15.71
C SER A 140 19.30 -35.53 -15.99
N ASP A 141 18.71 -35.83 -17.16
CA ASP A 141 17.38 -35.30 -17.55
C ASP A 141 16.32 -35.52 -16.48
N GLN A 142 16.45 -36.59 -15.71
CA GLN A 142 15.50 -36.94 -14.64
C GLN A 142 15.61 -35.99 -13.45
N ASP A 143 16.82 -35.55 -13.08
CA ASP A 143 17.03 -34.60 -11.98
C ASP A 143 16.55 -33.23 -12.35
N ILE A 144 16.81 -32.78 -13.58
CA ILE A 144 16.32 -31.50 -14.13
C ILE A 144 14.80 -31.52 -14.22
N SER A 145 14.21 -32.59 -14.77
CA SER A 145 12.75 -32.77 -14.87
C SER A 145 12.08 -32.69 -13.52
N SER A 146 12.63 -33.39 -12.51
CA SER A 146 12.09 -33.30 -11.13
C SER A 146 12.16 -31.91 -10.54
N ALA A 147 13.19 -31.14 -10.85
CA ALA A 147 13.32 -29.76 -10.41
C ALA A 147 12.31 -28.82 -11.09
N LEU A 148 12.04 -29.04 -12.38
CA LEU A 148 11.03 -28.31 -13.15
C LEU A 148 9.61 -28.60 -12.65
N GLU A 149 9.27 -29.87 -12.40
CA GLU A 149 7.99 -30.27 -11.80
C GLU A 149 7.75 -29.63 -10.43
N MET A 150 8.82 -29.45 -9.63
CA MET A 150 8.70 -28.72 -8.37
C MET A 150 8.40 -27.22 -8.58
N LEU A 151 8.86 -26.63 -9.69
CA LEU A 151 8.52 -25.25 -10.06
C LEU A 151 7.06 -25.14 -10.52
N GLU A 152 6.54 -26.13 -11.25
CA GLU A 152 5.15 -26.14 -11.70
C GLU A 152 4.12 -26.12 -10.54
N GLN A 153 4.52 -26.61 -9.38
CA GLN A 153 3.70 -26.58 -8.15
C GLN A 153 3.71 -25.23 -7.43
N VAL A 154 4.54 -24.30 -7.85
CA VAL A 154 4.67 -22.98 -7.22
C VAL A 154 3.80 -21.97 -7.94
N HIS A 155 3.21 -21.07 -7.19
CA HIS A 155 2.36 -20.02 -7.76
C HIS A 155 3.16 -19.14 -8.73
N TRP A 156 2.63 -18.92 -9.93
CA TRP A 156 3.28 -18.20 -11.03
C TRP A 156 3.92 -16.86 -10.63
N ARG A 157 3.18 -16.03 -9.86
CA ARG A 157 3.69 -14.73 -9.40
C ARG A 157 4.91 -14.83 -8.48
N ALA A 158 5.02 -15.91 -7.71
CA ALA A 158 6.17 -16.12 -6.84
C ALA A 158 7.42 -16.48 -7.65
N ILE A 159 7.24 -17.23 -8.74
CA ILE A 159 8.30 -17.57 -9.69
C ILE A 159 8.83 -16.30 -10.37
N GLU A 160 7.94 -15.41 -10.83
CA GLU A 160 8.34 -14.14 -11.42
C GLU A 160 9.20 -13.29 -10.49
N ALA A 161 8.81 -13.22 -9.20
CA ALA A 161 9.54 -12.43 -8.22
C ALA A 161 10.95 -12.98 -7.93
N GLU A 162 11.16 -14.29 -8.04
CA GLU A 162 12.42 -14.94 -7.62
C GLU A 162 13.35 -15.29 -8.76
N MET A 163 12.82 -15.67 -9.92
CA MET A 163 13.64 -15.95 -11.11
C MET A 163 14.25 -14.67 -11.70
N GLY A 164 13.79 -13.52 -11.25
CA GLY A 164 14.22 -12.22 -11.75
C GLY A 164 13.53 -11.84 -13.06
N SER A 165 14.01 -10.76 -13.69
CA SER A 165 13.46 -10.32 -14.97
C SER A 165 13.67 -11.40 -16.04
N ALA A 166 12.57 -11.84 -16.65
CA ALA A 166 12.65 -12.71 -17.79
C ALA A 166 13.34 -11.98 -18.96
N ALA A 167 14.16 -12.68 -19.71
CA ALA A 167 14.80 -12.16 -20.92
C ALA A 167 13.76 -11.85 -22.00
N LEU A 168 12.68 -12.65 -22.04
CA LEU A 168 11.50 -12.41 -22.87
C LEU A 168 10.25 -12.63 -22.02
N SER A 169 9.27 -11.75 -22.15
CA SER A 169 7.97 -11.87 -21.50
C SER A 169 6.86 -11.48 -22.46
N HIS A 170 5.87 -12.32 -22.58
CA HIS A 170 4.67 -12.09 -23.37
C HIS A 170 3.43 -12.53 -22.60
N HIS A 171 2.44 -11.68 -22.57
CA HIS A 171 1.18 -11.93 -21.85
C HIS A 171 0.01 -11.63 -22.77
N THR A 172 -0.88 -12.60 -22.88
CA THR A 172 -2.17 -12.49 -23.57
C THR A 172 -3.29 -12.89 -22.61
N GLU A 173 -4.55 -12.72 -23.03
CA GLU A 173 -5.70 -13.17 -22.24
C GLU A 173 -5.74 -14.69 -22.03
N SER A 174 -5.07 -15.47 -22.87
CA SER A 174 -5.13 -16.94 -22.83
C SER A 174 -3.85 -17.58 -22.30
N VAL A 175 -2.71 -16.91 -22.42
CA VAL A 175 -1.42 -17.49 -22.00
C VAL A 175 -0.39 -16.44 -21.65
N THR A 176 0.43 -16.75 -20.67
CA THR A 176 1.63 -15.98 -20.30
C THR A 176 2.88 -16.82 -20.60
N LEU A 177 3.78 -16.27 -21.42
CA LEU A 177 5.07 -16.87 -21.76
C LEU A 177 6.19 -16.07 -21.13
N LYS A 178 7.16 -16.77 -20.54
CA LYS A 178 8.39 -16.15 -20.04
C LYS A 178 9.58 -17.04 -20.33
N VAL A 179 10.67 -16.39 -20.71
CA VAL A 179 11.93 -17.06 -21.01
C VAL A 179 13.01 -16.49 -20.12
N TRP A 180 13.72 -17.36 -19.43
CA TRP A 180 14.90 -17.02 -18.63
C TRP A 180 16.11 -17.71 -19.25
N ARG A 181 17.19 -16.97 -19.34
CA ARG A 181 18.48 -17.53 -19.72
C ARG A 181 19.18 -18.07 -18.48
N ILE A 182 19.74 -19.29 -18.57
CA ILE A 182 20.52 -19.88 -17.49
C ILE A 182 22.00 -19.75 -17.79
N ASP A 183 22.42 -20.21 -18.94
CA ASP A 183 23.78 -20.14 -19.42
C ASP A 183 23.79 -20.21 -20.95
N GLY A 184 24.54 -19.32 -21.61
CA GLY A 184 24.77 -19.33 -23.05
C GLY A 184 23.55 -19.73 -23.89
N ASP A 185 23.52 -20.98 -24.28
CA ASP A 185 22.52 -21.58 -25.15
C ASP A 185 21.39 -22.31 -24.40
N SER A 186 21.42 -22.31 -23.06
CA SER A 186 20.40 -22.93 -22.21
C SER A 186 19.34 -21.95 -21.76
N LEU A 187 18.10 -22.27 -22.09
CA LEU A 187 16.92 -21.47 -21.75
C LEU A 187 15.94 -22.26 -20.86
N ILE A 188 15.26 -21.57 -20.00
CA ILE A 188 14.03 -22.05 -19.35
C ILE A 188 12.86 -21.24 -19.89
N VAL A 189 11.90 -21.96 -20.43
CA VAL A 189 10.63 -21.40 -20.88
C VAL A 189 9.55 -21.78 -19.88
N GLY A 190 8.88 -20.79 -19.32
CA GLY A 190 7.70 -20.95 -18.50
C GLY A 190 6.45 -20.55 -19.29
N ILE A 191 5.47 -21.43 -19.29
CA ILE A 191 4.18 -21.25 -19.94
C ILE A 191 3.12 -21.36 -18.86
N HIS A 192 2.35 -20.30 -18.68
CA HIS A 192 1.18 -20.32 -17.80
C HIS A 192 -0.06 -20.10 -18.65
N VAL A 193 -0.95 -21.10 -18.63
CA VAL A 193 -2.22 -21.04 -19.34
C VAL A 193 -3.24 -20.39 -18.41
N GLU A 194 -3.95 -19.43 -18.91
CA GLU A 194 -5.02 -18.75 -18.18
C GLU A 194 -6.29 -19.64 -18.13
N ASP A 195 -7.43 -19.10 -18.38
CA ASP A 195 -8.72 -19.77 -18.15
C ASP A 195 -9.11 -20.82 -19.23
N ILE A 196 -8.44 -20.83 -20.38
CA ILE A 196 -8.83 -21.65 -21.53
C ILE A 196 -7.67 -22.56 -21.95
N LYS A 197 -7.93 -23.86 -22.08
CA LYS A 197 -6.92 -24.84 -22.51
C LYS A 197 -6.43 -24.61 -23.94
N TRP A 198 -5.17 -24.96 -24.16
CA TRP A 198 -4.55 -25.01 -25.48
C TRP A 198 -4.38 -26.46 -25.92
N GLU A 199 -4.94 -26.80 -27.07
CA GLU A 199 -4.82 -28.12 -27.67
C GLU A 199 -3.80 -28.08 -28.81
N LEU A 200 -3.08 -29.18 -29.03
CA LEU A 200 -2.04 -29.27 -30.06
C LEU A 200 -1.03 -28.11 -29.96
N ALA A 201 -0.66 -27.77 -28.72
CA ALA A 201 0.26 -26.68 -28.48
C ALA A 201 1.67 -27.03 -28.98
N ALA A 202 2.29 -26.11 -29.68
CA ALA A 202 3.65 -26.22 -30.15
C ALA A 202 4.39 -24.89 -29.90
N LEU A 203 5.64 -25.03 -29.46
CA LEU A 203 6.53 -23.91 -29.21
C LEU A 203 7.61 -23.88 -30.27
N ARG A 204 7.72 -22.81 -31.04
CA ARG A 204 8.64 -22.65 -32.12
C ARG A 204 9.67 -21.55 -31.86
N PHE A 205 10.89 -21.80 -32.28
CA PHE A 205 12.04 -20.92 -32.16
C PHE A 205 12.57 -20.57 -33.54
N GLU A 206 12.39 -19.33 -33.97
CA GLU A 206 12.76 -18.90 -35.30
C GLU A 206 13.85 -17.84 -35.24
N ALA A 207 14.89 -17.99 -36.06
CA ALA A 207 15.89 -16.93 -36.20
C ALA A 207 15.32 -15.82 -37.05
N ILE A 208 15.42 -14.55 -36.59
CA ILE A 208 14.97 -13.42 -37.39
C ILE A 208 15.92 -13.13 -38.53
N GLU A 209 17.23 -13.30 -38.29
CA GLU A 209 18.28 -13.13 -39.29
C GLU A 209 19.34 -14.19 -39.09
N GLY A 210 19.85 -14.77 -40.15
CA GLY A 210 20.91 -15.78 -40.12
C GLY A 210 20.40 -17.23 -40.17
N PRO A 211 21.25 -18.20 -39.83
CA PRO A 211 20.88 -19.62 -39.82
C PRO A 211 19.86 -19.91 -38.72
N SER A 212 18.93 -20.83 -39.01
CA SER A 212 17.90 -21.21 -38.04
C SER A 212 18.52 -21.91 -36.84
N TRP A 213 17.98 -21.60 -35.64
CA TRP A 213 18.29 -22.30 -34.43
C TRP A 213 17.78 -23.76 -34.46
N LYS A 214 18.53 -24.63 -33.86
CA LYS A 214 18.13 -26.04 -33.70
C LYS A 214 18.06 -26.37 -32.23
N ILE A 215 17.01 -27.08 -31.86
CA ILE A 215 16.83 -27.61 -30.51
C ILE A 215 17.68 -28.91 -30.45
N THR A 216 18.59 -28.95 -29.49
CA THR A 216 19.45 -30.10 -29.26
C THR A 216 18.97 -30.96 -28.11
N GLN A 217 18.36 -30.36 -27.10
CA GLN A 217 17.86 -31.04 -25.92
C GLN A 217 16.62 -30.34 -25.35
N VAL A 218 15.67 -31.14 -24.86
CA VAL A 218 14.45 -30.67 -24.21
C VAL A 218 14.20 -31.48 -22.94
N THR A 219 14.01 -30.78 -21.82
CA THR A 219 13.69 -31.41 -20.52
C THR A 219 12.51 -30.68 -19.88
N PRO A 220 11.42 -31.32 -19.44
CA PRO A 220 11.12 -32.74 -19.50
C PRO A 220 11.07 -33.23 -20.96
N LYS A 221 11.34 -34.53 -21.16
CA LYS A 221 11.41 -35.11 -22.48
C LYS A 221 10.10 -34.89 -23.25
N ALA A 222 10.18 -34.13 -24.32
CA ALA A 222 9.09 -33.83 -25.23
C ALA A 222 9.51 -34.17 -26.66
N LEU A 223 8.55 -34.36 -27.54
CA LEU A 223 8.82 -34.51 -28.96
C LEU A 223 9.23 -33.16 -29.54
N PHE A 224 10.31 -33.11 -30.27
CA PHE A 224 10.76 -31.93 -31.00
C PHE A 224 11.32 -32.29 -32.37
N ASP A 225 11.23 -31.35 -33.28
CA ASP A 225 11.80 -31.48 -34.62
C ASP A 225 12.32 -30.10 -35.09
N GLY A 226 13.63 -30.05 -35.35
CA GLY A 226 14.27 -28.83 -35.80
C GLY A 226 14.19 -27.67 -34.79
N ASP A 227 13.32 -26.75 -35.05
CA ASP A 227 13.08 -25.51 -34.27
C ASP A 227 11.76 -25.55 -33.46
N GLU A 228 11.05 -26.68 -33.47
CA GLU A 228 9.70 -26.78 -32.88
C GLU A 228 9.61 -27.87 -31.81
N ILE A 229 8.92 -27.57 -30.70
CA ILE A 229 8.63 -28.51 -29.60
C ILE A 229 7.13 -28.73 -29.54
N PHE A 230 6.70 -29.97 -29.52
CA PHE A 230 5.29 -30.35 -29.39
C PHE A 230 4.93 -30.54 -27.93
N LEU A 231 4.01 -29.74 -27.44
CA LEU A 231 3.61 -29.70 -26.03
C LEU A 231 2.29 -30.41 -25.73
N ASP A 232 1.64 -30.91 -26.79
CA ASP A 232 0.34 -31.57 -26.70
C ASP A 232 -0.75 -30.63 -26.17
N THR A 233 -1.41 -31.01 -25.09
CA THR A 233 -2.46 -30.22 -24.46
C THR A 233 -1.94 -29.53 -23.20
N LEU A 234 -2.13 -28.24 -23.14
CA LEU A 234 -1.88 -27.44 -21.96
C LEU A 234 -3.22 -27.10 -21.30
N GLU A 235 -3.43 -27.65 -20.11
CA GLU A 235 -4.70 -27.48 -19.39
C GLU A 235 -4.87 -26.05 -18.85
N ALA A 236 -6.12 -25.60 -18.70
CA ALA A 236 -6.42 -24.30 -18.12
C ALA A 236 -5.89 -24.18 -16.68
N GLY A 237 -5.30 -23.03 -16.35
CA GLY A 237 -4.67 -22.77 -15.06
C GLY A 237 -3.35 -23.51 -14.84
N ALA A 238 -2.89 -24.32 -15.77
CA ALA A 238 -1.66 -25.06 -15.64
C ALA A 238 -0.43 -24.19 -15.91
N THR A 239 0.63 -24.49 -15.18
CA THR A 239 1.96 -23.93 -15.44
C THR A 239 2.89 -25.04 -15.88
N ARG A 240 3.61 -24.83 -16.96
CA ARG A 240 4.58 -25.78 -17.53
C ARG A 240 5.93 -25.10 -17.63
N PHE A 241 6.99 -25.80 -17.23
CA PHE A 241 8.36 -25.35 -17.40
C PHE A 241 9.14 -26.33 -18.28
N ILE A 242 9.91 -25.76 -19.18
CA ILE A 242 10.74 -26.54 -20.12
C ILE A 242 12.13 -25.92 -20.12
N GLN A 243 13.13 -26.75 -19.86
CA GLN A 243 14.52 -26.39 -20.10
C GLN A 243 14.89 -26.91 -21.49
N LEU A 244 15.56 -26.08 -22.25
CA LEU A 244 16.00 -26.43 -23.59
C LEU A 244 17.41 -25.90 -23.86
N CYS A 245 18.14 -26.62 -24.70
CA CYS A 245 19.40 -26.18 -25.25
C CYS A 245 19.23 -25.95 -26.75
N LEU A 246 19.74 -24.80 -27.19
CA LEU A 246 19.69 -24.37 -28.58
C LEU A 246 21.10 -24.39 -29.17
N GLU A 247 21.21 -24.72 -30.43
CA GLU A 247 22.44 -24.60 -31.21
C GLU A 247 22.18 -23.71 -32.43
N GLY A 248 22.96 -22.64 -32.58
CA GLY A 248 22.81 -21.67 -33.64
C GLY A 248 23.66 -20.44 -33.42
N ASP A 249 23.80 -19.63 -34.45
CA ASP A 249 24.65 -18.42 -34.45
C ASP A 249 23.85 -17.11 -34.62
N ALA A 250 22.52 -17.18 -34.74
CA ALA A 250 21.71 -15.98 -34.90
C ALA A 250 21.66 -15.15 -33.61
N GLU A 251 21.79 -13.83 -33.73
CA GLU A 251 21.76 -12.92 -32.59
C GLU A 251 20.35 -12.75 -31.98
N LEU A 252 19.32 -12.86 -32.81
CA LEU A 252 17.94 -12.65 -32.46
C LEU A 252 17.11 -13.91 -32.69
N LEU A 253 16.44 -14.31 -31.65
CA LEU A 253 15.54 -15.47 -31.63
C LEU A 253 14.11 -15.00 -31.41
N ASP A 254 13.22 -15.33 -32.31
CA ASP A 254 11.78 -15.20 -32.12
C ASP A 254 11.19 -16.47 -31.54
N LEU A 255 10.24 -16.33 -30.67
CA LEU A 255 9.58 -17.39 -29.97
C LEU A 255 8.08 -17.26 -30.12
N HIS A 256 7.40 -18.28 -30.58
CA HIS A 256 5.93 -18.25 -30.59
C HIS A 256 5.35 -19.60 -30.16
N LEU A 257 4.26 -19.48 -29.39
CA LEU A 257 3.40 -20.60 -29.04
C LEU A 257 2.22 -20.60 -30.00
N SER A 258 2.01 -21.71 -30.67
CA SER A 258 0.87 -21.95 -31.54
C SER A 258 0.02 -23.09 -30.99
N GLY A 259 -1.27 -23.11 -31.29
CA GLY A 259 -2.18 -24.17 -30.87
C GLY A 259 -3.63 -23.90 -31.23
N LEU A 260 -4.54 -24.71 -30.70
CA LEU A 260 -5.96 -24.54 -30.83
C LEU A 260 -6.55 -24.10 -29.48
N VAL A 261 -7.25 -22.97 -29.48
CA VAL A 261 -8.00 -22.48 -28.33
C VAL A 261 -9.48 -22.42 -28.74
N ASP A 262 -10.33 -23.16 -28.04
CA ASP A 262 -11.73 -23.36 -28.43
C ASP A 262 -11.91 -23.81 -29.89
N GLY A 263 -11.02 -24.70 -30.35
CA GLY A 263 -11.03 -25.20 -31.71
C GLY A 263 -10.61 -24.22 -32.80
N LYS A 264 -10.12 -23.02 -32.41
CA LYS A 264 -9.60 -22.02 -33.35
C LYS A 264 -8.08 -21.92 -33.26
N PRO A 265 -7.39 -21.83 -34.40
CA PRO A 265 -5.94 -21.63 -34.37
C PRO A 265 -5.61 -20.28 -33.74
N LEU A 266 -4.70 -20.31 -32.77
CA LEU A 266 -4.19 -19.13 -32.08
C LEU A 266 -2.67 -19.21 -31.98
N ALA A 267 -2.01 -18.08 -32.06
CA ALA A 267 -0.59 -17.99 -31.80
C ALA A 267 -0.33 -16.82 -30.82
N ALA A 268 0.50 -17.10 -29.83
CA ALA A 268 1.03 -16.09 -28.90
C ALA A 268 2.45 -15.75 -29.35
N VAL A 269 2.62 -14.57 -29.92
CA VAL A 269 3.88 -14.09 -30.49
C VAL A 269 4.35 -12.88 -29.68
N PRO A 270 5.50 -12.95 -28.99
CA PRO A 270 6.07 -11.80 -28.31
C PRO A 270 6.38 -10.65 -29.26
N ALA A 271 6.15 -9.42 -28.82
CA ALA A 271 6.48 -8.23 -29.62
C ALA A 271 8.00 -7.94 -29.71
N LYS A 272 8.80 -8.64 -28.92
CA LYS A 272 10.26 -8.49 -28.87
C LYS A 272 10.92 -9.84 -29.08
N ALA A 273 12.00 -9.85 -29.82
CA ALA A 273 12.84 -11.02 -29.94
C ALA A 273 13.76 -11.19 -28.73
N LEU A 274 14.18 -12.40 -28.50
CA LEU A 274 15.18 -12.74 -27.48
C LEU A 274 16.58 -12.49 -28.08
N LEU A 275 17.37 -11.65 -27.41
CA LEU A 275 18.76 -11.44 -27.77
C LEU A 275 19.59 -12.63 -27.27
N MET A 276 20.26 -13.31 -28.18
CA MET A 276 21.18 -14.40 -27.85
C MET A 276 22.61 -13.83 -27.84
N GLU A 277 23.37 -14.13 -26.81
CA GLU A 277 24.78 -13.73 -26.72
C GLU A 277 25.62 -14.70 -27.52
N ASN A 278 26.28 -14.21 -28.57
CA ASN A 278 27.27 -15.03 -29.27
C ASN A 278 28.44 -15.38 -28.35
N LYS A 279 28.77 -16.63 -28.24
CA LYS A 279 30.05 -17.06 -27.67
C LYS A 279 31.13 -16.67 -28.66
N SER A 280 31.79 -15.54 -28.46
CA SER A 280 33.04 -15.18 -29.13
C SER A 280 34.22 -15.95 -28.55
#